data_6393a2ae8e8f2289a1dfce51f325fd21
#
_entry.id   6393a2ae8e8f2289a1dfce51f325fd21
#
_cell.length_a   1.000
_cell.length_b   1.000
_cell.length_c   1.000
_cell.angle_alpha   90.00
_cell.angle_beta   90.00
_cell.angle_gamma   90.00
#
_symmetry.space_group_name_H-M   'P 1'
#
loop_
_entity.id
_entity.type
_entity.pdbx_description
1 polymer ?
#
loop_
_entity_poly.entity_id
_entity_poly.type
_entity_poly.pdbx_seq_one_letter_code
_entity_poly.pdbx_strand_id
1 'polypeptide(L)'
;MVGRPQVRVPRLGQRSFAAVVQEAYGQRCAVTGARILPTLQAAHILPVAEQGQHRIDNGLLLRADVHIMFDQAYLGVHPHSRSLQVSGRLREDFGNGAEFYSRAGTVIAQPNRPGDAPNRTFLEWHLDAVFQH
;
A
#
# COMPACT_ATOMS: atom_id res chain seq x y z
N MET A 1 -30.03 13.43 -12.90
CA MET A 1 -30.37 12.00 -12.86
C MET A 1 -29.69 11.39 -11.66
N VAL A 2 -30.42 10.68 -10.93
CA VAL A 2 -29.82 9.89 -9.86
C VAL A 2 -29.68 8.48 -10.38
N GLY A 3 -28.46 8.06 -10.59
CA GLY A 3 -28.23 6.67 -10.84
C GLY A 3 -28.52 5.86 -9.58
N ARG A 4 -28.31 4.58 -9.66
CA ARG A 4 -28.36 3.75 -8.48
C ARG A 4 -27.35 4.24 -7.45
N PRO A 5 -27.62 4.09 -6.16
CA PRO A 5 -26.67 4.44 -5.13
C PRO A 5 -25.35 3.72 -5.34
N GLN A 6 -24.28 4.44 -5.18
CA GLN A 6 -22.94 3.88 -5.24
C GLN A 6 -22.23 4.18 -3.94
N VAL A 7 -21.55 3.18 -3.42
CA VAL A 7 -20.64 3.40 -2.32
C VAL A 7 -19.43 4.12 -2.88
N ARG A 8 -19.19 5.31 -2.39
CA ARG A 8 -18.03 6.10 -2.77
C ARG A 8 -17.10 6.26 -1.59
N VAL A 9 -15.82 6.08 -1.86
CA VAL A 9 -14.80 6.41 -0.88
C VAL A 9 -14.53 7.90 -0.97
N PRO A 10 -14.70 8.66 0.12
CA PRO A 10 -14.50 10.11 0.08
C PRO A 10 -13.07 10.47 -0.27
N ARG A 11 -12.91 11.60 -0.97
CA ARG A 11 -11.60 12.23 -1.14
C ARG A 11 -11.28 13.03 0.10
N LEU A 12 -10.02 13.02 0.47
CA LEU A 12 -9.51 13.69 1.65
C LEU A 12 -8.44 14.70 1.24
N GLY A 13 -8.19 15.71 2.08
CA GLY A 13 -6.99 16.51 1.96
C GLY A 13 -5.77 15.68 2.33
N GLN A 14 -4.58 16.11 1.94
CA GLN A 14 -3.36 15.31 2.15
C GLN A 14 -3.09 15.03 3.63
N ARG A 15 -3.28 16.01 4.51
CA ARG A 15 -3.10 15.80 5.96
C ARG A 15 -4.13 14.84 6.52
N SER A 16 -5.39 14.99 6.08
CA SER A 16 -6.46 14.08 6.49
C SER A 16 -6.24 12.68 5.98
N PHE A 17 -5.71 12.54 4.76
CA PHE A 17 -5.36 11.25 4.19
C PHE A 17 -4.36 10.52 5.08
N ALA A 18 -3.26 11.19 5.46
CA ALA A 18 -2.25 10.58 6.31
C ALA A 18 -2.83 10.16 7.66
N ALA A 19 -3.60 11.03 8.31
CA ALA A 19 -4.19 10.72 9.61
C ALA A 19 -5.19 9.57 9.53
N VAL A 20 -6.01 9.55 8.50
CA VAL A 20 -7.03 8.51 8.30
C VAL A 20 -6.38 7.16 8.01
N VAL A 21 -5.35 7.13 7.17
CA VAL A 21 -4.63 5.91 6.87
C VAL A 21 -3.91 5.37 8.11
N GLN A 22 -3.26 6.24 8.88
CA GLN A 22 -2.62 5.84 10.13
C GLN A 22 -3.61 5.16 11.09
N GLU A 23 -4.76 5.77 11.27
CA GLU A 23 -5.78 5.23 12.15
C GLU A 23 -6.35 3.92 11.62
N ALA A 24 -6.65 3.87 10.32
CA ALA A 24 -7.24 2.69 9.70
C ALA A 24 -6.38 1.45 9.86
N TYR A 25 -5.05 1.61 9.81
CA TYR A 25 -4.11 0.50 9.96
C TYR A 25 -3.64 0.30 11.41
N GLY A 26 -4.27 0.97 12.37
CA GLY A 26 -3.93 0.82 13.78
C GLY A 26 -2.51 1.27 14.10
N GLN A 27 -2.02 2.26 13.36
CA GLN A 27 -0.68 2.84 13.55
C GLN A 27 0.43 1.79 13.45
N ARG A 28 0.25 0.84 12.52
CA ARG A 28 1.22 -0.22 12.23
C ARG A 28 1.56 -0.24 10.76
N CYS A 29 2.82 -0.52 10.43
CA CYS A 29 3.19 -0.82 9.05
C CYS A 29 2.45 -2.07 8.57
N ALA A 30 1.79 -1.95 7.41
CA ALA A 30 1.01 -3.06 6.85
C ALA A 30 1.88 -4.27 6.48
N VAL A 31 3.16 -4.06 6.21
CA VAL A 31 4.08 -5.12 5.79
C VAL A 31 4.85 -5.68 6.98
N THR A 32 5.44 -4.83 7.82
CA THR A 32 6.35 -5.27 8.87
C THR A 32 5.70 -5.36 10.24
N GLY A 33 4.56 -4.69 10.44
CA GLY A 33 3.94 -4.57 11.75
C GLY A 33 4.62 -3.57 12.68
N ALA A 34 5.64 -2.86 12.20
CA ALA A 34 6.36 -1.87 13.00
C ALA A 34 5.42 -0.77 13.48
N ARG A 35 5.60 -0.32 14.73
CA ARG A 35 4.70 0.63 15.38
C ARG A 35 5.38 1.94 15.81
N ILE A 36 6.58 2.20 15.34
CA ILE A 36 7.27 3.45 15.63
C ILE A 36 6.70 4.52 14.70
N LEU A 37 5.67 5.21 15.17
CA LEU A 37 4.85 6.10 14.35
C LEU A 37 5.65 7.13 13.54
N PRO A 38 6.71 7.76 14.08
CA PRO A 38 7.51 8.69 13.28
C PRO A 38 8.15 8.08 12.04
N THR A 39 8.28 6.76 11.95
CA THR A 39 8.85 6.06 10.80
C THR A 39 7.79 5.59 9.80
N LEU A 40 6.51 5.78 10.13
CA LEU A 40 5.42 5.29 9.29
C LEU A 40 4.90 6.39 8.38
N GLN A 41 4.61 6.04 7.15
CA GLN A 41 4.16 6.97 6.12
C GLN A 41 2.91 6.43 5.43
N ALA A 42 1.97 7.31 5.14
CA ALA A 42 0.80 6.97 4.33
C ALA A 42 1.19 7.02 2.86
N ALA A 43 1.29 5.85 2.24
CA ALA A 43 1.69 5.72 0.85
C ALA A 43 0.46 5.68 -0.04
N HIS A 44 0.50 6.38 -1.18
CA HIS A 44 -0.50 6.21 -2.23
C HIS A 44 -0.13 4.99 -3.07
N ILE A 45 -1.11 4.15 -3.36
CA ILE A 45 -0.93 3.00 -4.26
C ILE A 45 -0.84 3.52 -5.70
N LEU A 46 -1.84 4.28 -6.12
CA LEU A 46 -1.83 5.01 -7.38
C LEU A 46 -1.40 6.46 -7.08
N PRO A 47 -0.22 6.88 -7.59
CA PRO A 47 0.31 8.20 -7.26
C PRO A 47 -0.58 9.34 -7.73
N VAL A 48 -0.51 10.48 -7.05
CA VAL A 48 -1.23 11.69 -7.45
C VAL A 48 -0.82 12.11 -8.87
N ALA A 49 0.46 11.95 -9.22
CA ALA A 49 0.95 12.25 -10.57
C ALA A 49 0.27 11.39 -11.65
N GLU A 50 -0.24 10.22 -11.29
CA GLU A 50 -0.98 9.30 -12.17
C GLU A 50 -2.48 9.39 -11.91
N GLN A 51 -2.96 10.54 -11.46
CA GLN A 51 -4.36 10.82 -11.13
C GLN A 51 -4.89 10.03 -9.93
N GLY A 52 -4.02 9.54 -9.09
CA GLY A 52 -4.40 8.96 -7.82
C GLY A 52 -4.99 10.02 -6.89
N GLN A 53 -5.92 9.61 -6.04
CA GLN A 53 -6.65 10.51 -5.16
C GLN A 53 -6.31 10.21 -3.70
N HIS A 54 -6.54 11.19 -2.85
CA HIS A 54 -6.42 11.03 -1.41
C HIS A 54 -7.67 10.30 -0.90
N ARG A 55 -7.71 9.00 -1.15
CA ARG A 55 -8.79 8.11 -0.71
C ARG A 55 -8.18 7.05 0.18
N ILE A 56 -8.93 6.63 1.21
CA ILE A 56 -8.42 5.62 2.13
C ILE A 56 -8.10 4.29 1.42
N ASP A 57 -8.89 3.91 0.41
CA ASP A 57 -8.65 2.68 -0.34
C ASP A 57 -7.50 2.81 -1.34
N ASN A 58 -6.90 4.00 -1.44
CA ASN A 58 -5.66 4.25 -2.19
C ASN A 58 -4.46 4.41 -1.25
N GLY A 59 -4.58 3.99 -0.01
CA GLY A 59 -3.56 4.17 1.00
C GLY A 59 -3.07 2.88 1.62
N LEU A 60 -1.78 2.85 1.89
CA LEU A 60 -1.14 1.84 2.71
C LEU A 60 -0.31 2.54 3.77
N LEU A 61 -0.33 2.07 5.01
CA LEU A 61 0.57 2.59 6.02
C LEU A 61 1.84 1.75 5.99
N LEU A 62 2.96 2.38 5.65
CA LEU A 62 4.22 1.69 5.43
C LEU A 62 5.36 2.37 6.19
N ARG A 63 6.25 1.56 6.76
CA ARG A 63 7.52 2.06 7.26
C ARG A 63 8.29 2.75 6.12
N ALA A 64 9.03 3.80 6.42
CA ALA A 64 9.65 4.66 5.41
C ALA A 64 10.46 3.90 4.36
N ASP A 65 11.26 2.92 4.77
CA ASP A 65 12.04 2.09 3.85
C ASP A 65 11.17 1.18 2.99
N VAL A 66 10.09 0.66 3.57
CA VAL A 66 9.11 -0.16 2.83
C VAL A 66 8.39 0.70 1.79
N HIS A 67 8.03 1.93 2.15
CA HIS A 67 7.42 2.87 1.23
C HIS A 67 8.33 3.15 0.02
N ILE A 68 9.61 3.39 0.28
CA ILE A 68 10.59 3.60 -0.78
C ILE A 68 10.65 2.38 -1.70
N MET A 69 10.72 1.18 -1.15
CA MET A 69 10.80 -0.04 -1.96
C MET A 69 9.53 -0.29 -2.76
N PHE A 70 8.37 0.05 -2.19
CA PHE A 70 7.10 -0.06 -2.89
C PHE A 70 7.08 0.88 -4.10
N ASP A 71 7.50 2.13 -3.93
CA ASP A 71 7.53 3.11 -5.01
C ASP A 71 8.59 2.82 -6.06
N GLN A 72 9.69 2.16 -5.69
CA GLN A 72 10.79 1.86 -6.58
C GLN A 72 10.76 0.44 -7.15
N ALA A 73 9.59 -0.18 -7.18
CA ALA A 73 9.35 -1.42 -7.92
C ALA A 73 9.83 -2.71 -7.23
N TYR A 74 10.34 -2.65 -6.02
CA TYR A 74 10.86 -3.85 -5.34
C TYR A 74 9.80 -4.62 -4.57
N LEU A 75 8.72 -3.96 -4.18
CA LEU A 75 7.61 -4.59 -3.46
C LEU A 75 6.30 -4.28 -4.16
N GLY A 76 5.37 -5.24 -4.12
CA GLY A 76 4.03 -5.08 -4.60
C GLY A 76 3.05 -5.88 -3.74
N VAL A 77 1.77 -5.73 -4.01
CA VAL A 77 0.72 -6.45 -3.28
C VAL A 77 -0.22 -7.07 -4.30
N HIS A 78 -0.47 -8.37 -4.15
CA HIS A 78 -1.39 -9.07 -5.04
C HIS A 78 -2.82 -8.51 -4.87
N PRO A 79 -3.50 -8.15 -5.97
CA PRO A 79 -4.79 -7.46 -5.88
C PRO A 79 -5.92 -8.29 -5.28
N HIS A 80 -5.84 -9.61 -5.37
CA HIS A 80 -6.89 -10.48 -4.84
C HIS A 80 -6.55 -11.03 -3.45
N SER A 81 -5.38 -11.64 -3.31
CA SER A 81 -4.98 -12.27 -2.05
C SER A 81 -4.45 -11.28 -1.02
N ARG A 82 -4.06 -10.10 -1.47
CA ARG A 82 -3.39 -9.09 -0.63
C ARG A 82 -2.08 -9.59 -0.05
N SER A 83 -1.45 -10.55 -0.72
CA SER A 83 -0.15 -11.07 -0.31
C SER A 83 0.99 -10.20 -0.83
N LEU A 84 2.05 -10.10 -0.04
CA LEU A 84 3.23 -9.33 -0.41
C LEU A 84 3.97 -10.03 -1.55
N GLN A 85 4.28 -9.26 -2.58
CA GLN A 85 5.14 -9.67 -3.68
C GLN A 85 6.50 -9.01 -3.51
N VAL A 86 7.56 -9.79 -3.58
CA VAL A 86 8.92 -9.29 -3.41
C VAL A 86 9.72 -9.57 -4.68
N SER A 87 10.27 -8.53 -5.25
CA SER A 87 11.03 -8.63 -6.50
C SER A 87 12.35 -9.39 -6.30
N GLY A 88 12.68 -10.27 -7.25
CA GLY A 88 14.01 -10.90 -7.28
C GLY A 88 15.14 -9.90 -7.44
N ARG A 89 14.84 -8.69 -7.86
CA ARG A 89 15.81 -7.63 -8.08
C ARG A 89 16.46 -7.11 -6.80
N LEU A 90 15.82 -7.28 -5.64
CA LEU A 90 16.50 -6.94 -4.37
C LEU A 90 17.78 -7.74 -4.23
N ARG A 91 17.74 -9.04 -4.54
CA ARG A 91 18.92 -9.89 -4.51
C ARG A 91 19.87 -9.57 -5.64
N GLU A 92 19.34 -9.39 -6.85
CA GLU A 92 20.16 -9.11 -8.03
C GLU A 92 20.90 -7.80 -7.92
N ASP A 93 20.21 -6.73 -7.49
CA ASP A 93 20.77 -5.39 -7.44
C ASP A 93 21.66 -5.17 -6.22
N PHE A 94 21.31 -5.77 -5.06
CA PHE A 94 21.94 -5.41 -3.80
C PHE A 94 22.51 -6.60 -3.03
N GLY A 95 22.30 -7.84 -3.49
CA GLY A 95 22.71 -9.02 -2.76
C GLY A 95 22.05 -9.12 -1.38
N ASN A 96 20.84 -8.60 -1.23
CA ASN A 96 20.18 -8.42 0.04
C ASN A 96 18.66 -8.63 -0.14
N GLY A 97 17.90 -8.52 0.96
CA GLY A 97 16.46 -8.60 0.93
C GLY A 97 15.86 -9.71 1.79
N ALA A 98 16.67 -10.41 2.58
CA ALA A 98 16.22 -11.56 3.38
C ALA A 98 15.00 -11.23 4.24
N GLU A 99 14.95 -10.05 4.85
CA GLU A 99 13.81 -9.62 5.66
C GLU A 99 12.52 -9.65 4.86
N PHE A 100 12.57 -9.23 3.60
CA PHE A 100 11.38 -9.14 2.75
C PHE A 100 11.08 -10.47 2.07
N TYR A 101 12.09 -11.21 1.64
CA TYR A 101 11.87 -12.54 1.06
C TYR A 101 11.20 -13.49 2.07
N SER A 102 11.52 -13.35 3.34
CA SER A 102 10.87 -14.16 4.38
C SER A 102 9.38 -13.84 4.54
N ARG A 103 8.95 -12.67 4.08
CA ARG A 103 7.55 -12.24 4.13
C ARG A 103 6.82 -12.43 2.81
N ALA A 104 7.51 -12.83 1.75
CA ALA A 104 6.90 -13.01 0.43
C ALA A 104 5.75 -14.02 0.53
N GLY A 105 4.62 -13.67 -0.08
CA GLY A 105 3.42 -14.51 -0.07
C GLY A 105 2.56 -14.39 1.18
N THR A 106 3.01 -13.67 2.21
CA THR A 106 2.16 -13.43 3.40
C THR A 106 1.17 -12.32 3.12
N VAL A 107 -0.03 -12.42 3.68
CA VAL A 107 -1.05 -11.38 3.54
C VAL A 107 -0.63 -10.18 4.38
N ILE A 108 -0.63 -9.00 3.78
CA ILE A 108 -0.34 -7.76 4.53
C ILE A 108 -1.46 -7.46 5.50
N ALA A 109 -1.17 -6.66 6.52
CA ALA A 109 -2.19 -6.25 7.47
C ALA A 109 -3.28 -5.45 6.74
N GLN A 110 -4.53 -5.73 7.08
CA GLN A 110 -5.68 -5.05 6.51
C GLN A 110 -6.14 -3.93 7.45
N PRO A 111 -6.79 -2.89 6.93
CA PRO A 111 -7.36 -1.87 7.78
C PRO A 111 -8.48 -2.43 8.67
N ASN A 112 -8.80 -1.69 9.73
CA ASN A 112 -9.79 -2.14 10.71
C ASN A 112 -11.18 -2.34 10.11
N ARG A 113 -11.53 -1.55 9.09
CA ARG A 113 -12.83 -1.64 8.43
C ARG A 113 -12.65 -2.26 7.05
N PRO A 114 -13.39 -3.33 6.71
CA PRO A 114 -13.25 -3.99 5.40
C PRO A 114 -13.45 -3.04 4.21
N GLY A 115 -14.34 -2.05 4.34
CA GLY A 115 -14.59 -1.07 3.27
C GLY A 115 -13.41 -0.16 2.98
N ASP A 116 -12.43 -0.10 3.87
CA ASP A 116 -11.22 0.72 3.71
C ASP A 116 -10.07 -0.04 3.04
N ALA A 117 -10.29 -1.31 2.73
CA ALA A 117 -9.25 -2.16 2.15
C ALA A 117 -8.69 -1.58 0.84
N PRO A 118 -7.42 -1.84 0.54
CA PRO A 118 -6.81 -1.34 -0.69
C PRO A 118 -7.61 -1.74 -1.92
N ASN A 119 -7.83 -0.77 -2.81
CA ASN A 119 -8.61 -0.96 -4.03
C ASN A 119 -7.88 -1.91 -4.97
N ARG A 120 -8.60 -2.93 -5.44
CA ARG A 120 -8.05 -3.94 -6.35
C ARG A 120 -7.47 -3.32 -7.61
N THR A 121 -8.18 -2.38 -8.22
CA THR A 121 -7.74 -1.74 -9.46
C THR A 121 -6.42 -0.99 -9.26
N PHE A 122 -6.26 -0.32 -8.12
CA PHE A 122 -5.01 0.38 -7.82
C PHE A 122 -3.86 -0.58 -7.60
N LEU A 123 -4.11 -1.69 -6.92
CA LEU A 123 -3.09 -2.72 -6.72
C LEU A 123 -2.69 -3.39 -8.03
N GLU A 124 -3.66 -3.66 -8.92
CA GLU A 124 -3.37 -4.19 -10.26
C GLU A 124 -2.50 -3.22 -11.05
N TRP A 125 -2.85 -1.93 -11.01
CA TRP A 125 -2.04 -0.93 -11.69
C TRP A 125 -0.60 -0.93 -11.18
N HIS A 126 -0.41 -1.00 -9.86
CA HIS A 126 0.92 -0.99 -9.28
C HIS A 126 1.74 -2.23 -9.71
N LEU A 127 1.14 -3.41 -9.69
CA LEU A 127 1.82 -4.62 -10.15
C LEU A 127 2.20 -4.54 -11.63
N ASP A 128 1.33 -3.96 -12.45
CA ASP A 128 1.55 -3.92 -13.90
C ASP A 128 2.49 -2.80 -14.31
N ALA A 129 2.36 -1.64 -13.69
CA ALA A 129 3.06 -0.43 -14.13
C ALA A 129 4.34 -0.15 -13.35
N VAL A 130 4.44 -0.58 -12.10
CA VAL A 130 5.55 -0.24 -11.20
C VAL A 130 6.38 -1.46 -10.82
N PHE A 131 5.75 -2.49 -10.28
CA PHE A 131 6.46 -3.62 -9.69
C PHE A 131 7.28 -4.36 -10.75
N GLN A 132 8.51 -4.76 -10.39
CA GLN A 132 9.39 -5.57 -11.24
C GLN A 132 9.60 -6.95 -10.63
N HIS A 133 9.22 -7.94 -11.38
CA HIS A 133 9.27 -9.34 -10.92
C HIS A 133 10.66 -9.91 -10.70
#